data_7f1c68adfa445d3468459be172ec538c
#
_entry.id   7f1c68adfa445d3468459be172ec538c
#
_cell.length_a   1.000
_cell.length_b   1.000
_cell.length_c   1.000
_cell.angle_alpha   90.00
_cell.angle_beta   90.00
_cell.angle_gamma   90.00
#
_symmetry.space_group_name_H-M   'P 1'
#
loop_
_entity.id
_entity.type
_entity.pdbx_description
1 polymer ?
#
loop_
_entity_poly.entity_id
_entity_poly.type
_entity_poly.pdbx_seq_one_letter_code
_entity_poly.pdbx_strand_id
1 'polypeptide(L)'
;IIVDLDGSSGQVNWGGNVVFNFTYAYVFMAIKSMFAPDIPNNDGCGSPITLKAPEGTVVNCKFPAAVAARLVIGHFLTEIIYRALSVFAPNKVIAASGGTPAQMNVFYGKRRNGKPWHSVIIRGGGMGASTSSDGNYVYIFPANGANTPVEIIESDTPLIIEKRELLIDSGGPGRMKGGLGQREVFRVPDDQYAPQSPVNLGIQAGRHIHAPEGLFGGNPGARAQFLVNGVPGNPFGLTQL
;
A
#
# COMPACT_ATOMS: atom_id res chain seq x y z
N ILE A 1 3.47 -7.44 25.65
CA ILE A 1 3.14 -6.18 24.94
C ILE A 1 1.64 -6.14 24.75
N ILE A 2 0.99 -5.07 25.18
CA ILE A 2 -0.43 -4.83 24.93
C ILE A 2 -0.53 -3.79 23.83
N VAL A 3 -1.21 -4.13 22.73
CA VAL A 3 -1.58 -3.20 21.66
C VAL A 3 -3.09 -2.95 21.78
N ASP A 4 -3.44 -1.73 22.12
CA ASP A 4 -4.82 -1.32 22.29
C ASP A 4 -5.23 -0.39 21.14
N LEU A 5 -6.19 -0.84 20.35
CA LEU A 5 -6.76 -0.11 19.22
C LEU A 5 -8.16 0.44 19.56
N ASP A 6 -8.46 0.63 20.85
CA ASP A 6 -9.69 1.33 21.26
C ASP A 6 -9.70 2.76 20.70
N GLY A 7 -10.90 3.26 20.39
CA GLY A 7 -11.06 4.54 19.70
C GLY A 7 -10.90 4.47 18.17
N SER A 8 -10.63 3.30 17.59
CA SER A 8 -10.66 3.13 16.12
C SER A 8 -12.04 3.42 15.56
N SER A 9 -12.09 4.03 14.36
CA SER A 9 -13.35 4.34 13.66
C SER A 9 -14.22 3.10 13.48
N GLY A 10 -15.54 3.28 13.48
CA GLY A 10 -16.50 2.23 13.16
C GLY A 10 -16.28 1.65 11.77
N GLN A 11 -16.74 0.42 11.55
CA GLN A 11 -16.67 -0.21 10.23
C GLN A 11 -17.41 0.62 9.18
N VAL A 12 -16.92 0.56 7.94
CA VAL A 12 -17.39 1.37 6.81
C VAL A 12 -18.17 0.51 5.81
N ASN A 13 -18.93 1.16 4.94
CA ASN A 13 -19.76 0.51 3.92
C ASN A 13 -19.02 0.18 2.62
N TRP A 14 -17.69 0.35 2.58
CA TRP A 14 -16.83 0.01 1.45
C TRP A 14 -15.73 -0.98 1.87
N GLY A 15 -14.95 -1.49 0.93
CA GLY A 15 -14.02 -2.60 1.12
C GLY A 15 -12.84 -2.41 2.07
N GLY A 16 -12.72 -1.29 2.78
CA GLY A 16 -11.59 -0.95 3.63
C GLY A 16 -11.56 -1.63 5.01
N ASN A 17 -12.61 -2.36 5.38
CA ASN A 17 -12.64 -3.01 6.68
C ASN A 17 -11.62 -4.16 6.77
N VAL A 18 -11.14 -4.39 7.99
CA VAL A 18 -10.13 -5.40 8.31
C VAL A 18 -10.69 -6.36 9.36
N VAL A 19 -10.49 -7.66 9.14
CA VAL A 19 -10.85 -8.69 10.14
C VAL A 19 -9.77 -8.82 11.20
N PHE A 20 -10.13 -9.28 12.40
CA PHE A 20 -9.23 -9.38 13.53
C PHE A 20 -7.91 -10.11 13.22
N ASN A 21 -7.97 -11.26 12.55
CA ASN A 21 -6.77 -12.04 12.24
C ASN A 21 -5.80 -11.30 11.31
N PHE A 22 -6.30 -10.48 10.39
CA PHE A 22 -5.44 -9.66 9.54
C PHE A 22 -4.79 -8.52 10.34
N THR A 23 -5.55 -7.87 11.22
CA THR A 23 -5.02 -6.85 12.15
C THR A 23 -3.94 -7.44 13.04
N TYR A 24 -4.21 -8.60 13.65
CA TYR A 24 -3.23 -9.31 14.48
C TYR A 24 -1.96 -9.65 13.71
N ALA A 25 -2.08 -10.12 12.48
CA ALA A 25 -0.92 -10.49 11.65
C ALA A 25 0.02 -9.31 11.39
N TYR A 26 -0.50 -8.12 11.10
CA TYR A 26 0.32 -6.93 10.87
C TYR A 26 0.88 -6.32 12.15
N VAL A 27 0.14 -6.38 13.26
CA VAL A 27 0.64 -6.03 14.59
C VAL A 27 1.78 -6.98 15.00
N PHE A 28 1.56 -8.28 14.86
CA PHE A 28 2.56 -9.32 15.14
C PHE A 28 3.82 -9.10 14.30
N MET A 29 3.66 -8.92 12.99
CA MET A 29 4.78 -8.68 12.07
C MET A 29 5.60 -7.46 12.49
N ALA A 30 4.94 -6.33 12.81
CA ALA A 30 5.61 -5.11 13.23
C ALA A 30 6.44 -5.33 14.49
N ILE A 31 5.86 -5.92 15.53
CA ILE A 31 6.52 -6.16 16.80
C ILE A 31 7.66 -7.18 16.66
N LYS A 32 7.37 -8.29 15.97
CA LYS A 32 8.35 -9.35 15.77
C LYS A 32 9.57 -8.89 14.98
N SER A 33 9.37 -8.11 13.91
CA SER A 33 10.47 -7.57 13.12
C SER A 33 11.38 -6.62 13.89
N MET A 34 10.84 -5.94 14.90
CA MET A 34 11.63 -5.05 15.78
C MET A 34 12.43 -5.80 16.84
N PHE A 35 11.81 -6.79 17.48
CA PHE A 35 12.34 -7.36 18.72
C PHE A 35 12.89 -8.78 18.59
N ALA A 36 12.46 -9.52 17.57
CA ALA A 36 12.84 -10.91 17.39
C ALA A 36 12.95 -11.31 15.89
N PRO A 37 13.71 -10.54 15.05
CA PRO A 37 13.77 -10.81 13.59
C PRO A 37 14.36 -12.20 13.29
N ASP A 38 15.33 -12.66 14.08
CA ASP A 38 16.08 -13.89 13.85
C ASP A 38 15.38 -15.15 14.34
N ILE A 39 14.31 -15.03 15.09
CA ILE A 39 13.54 -16.19 15.57
C ILE A 39 12.61 -16.66 14.44
N PRO A 40 12.61 -17.94 14.04
CA PRO A 40 11.65 -18.46 13.06
C PRO A 40 10.20 -18.24 13.51
N ASN A 41 9.31 -17.97 12.56
CA ASN A 41 7.89 -17.74 12.86
C ASN A 41 7.26 -19.03 13.43
N ASN A 42 6.67 -18.89 14.61
CA ASN A 42 5.89 -19.93 15.28
C ASN A 42 4.88 -19.29 16.22
N ASP A 43 3.94 -20.07 16.72
CA ASP A 43 2.88 -19.61 17.60
C ASP A 43 3.41 -18.97 18.91
N GLY A 44 4.50 -19.53 19.46
CA GLY A 44 5.15 -18.98 20.66
C GLY A 44 5.65 -17.54 20.52
N CYS A 45 6.01 -17.12 19.30
CA CYS A 45 6.41 -15.72 19.06
C CYS A 45 5.26 -14.73 19.27
N GLY A 46 4.03 -15.17 19.11
CA GLY A 46 2.82 -14.36 19.30
C GLY A 46 2.37 -14.29 20.77
N SER A 47 2.73 -15.26 21.60
CA SER A 47 2.25 -15.38 22.98
C SER A 47 2.49 -14.14 23.87
N PRO A 48 3.57 -13.33 23.71
CA PRO A 48 3.76 -12.13 24.50
C PRO A 48 2.94 -10.92 24.00
N ILE A 49 2.16 -11.06 22.92
CA ILE A 49 1.43 -9.95 22.29
C ILE A 49 -0.06 -10.11 22.58
N THR A 50 -0.63 -9.15 23.27
CA THR A 50 -2.09 -9.05 23.47
C THR A 50 -2.63 -7.93 22.61
N LEU A 51 -3.54 -8.25 21.67
CA LEU A 51 -4.23 -7.26 20.85
C LEU A 51 -5.65 -7.04 21.37
N LYS A 52 -5.97 -5.78 21.62
CA LYS A 52 -7.34 -5.31 21.86
C LYS A 52 -7.80 -4.51 20.66
N ALA A 53 -8.78 -5.04 19.94
CA ALA A 53 -9.41 -4.39 18.79
C ALA A 53 -10.94 -4.53 18.94
N PRO A 54 -11.66 -3.44 19.28
CA PRO A 54 -13.10 -3.51 19.51
C PRO A 54 -13.85 -3.99 18.26
N GLU A 55 -14.80 -4.87 18.45
CA GLU A 55 -15.65 -5.37 17.37
C GLU A 55 -16.52 -4.26 16.74
N GLY A 56 -16.71 -4.35 15.42
CA GLY A 56 -17.48 -3.37 14.66
C GLY A 56 -16.68 -2.14 14.28
N THR A 57 -15.34 -2.16 14.47
CA THR A 57 -14.42 -1.12 14.00
C THR A 57 -13.80 -1.50 12.66
N VAL A 58 -13.15 -0.53 12.00
CA VAL A 58 -12.42 -0.76 10.73
C VAL A 58 -11.27 -1.75 10.88
N VAL A 59 -10.78 -2.01 12.08
CA VAL A 59 -9.67 -2.94 12.39
C VAL A 59 -10.15 -4.29 12.94
N ASN A 60 -11.44 -4.44 13.22
CA ASN A 60 -12.07 -5.69 13.65
C ASN A 60 -13.57 -5.67 13.26
N CYS A 61 -13.81 -5.79 11.97
CA CYS A 61 -15.17 -5.68 11.44
C CYS A 61 -16.02 -6.92 11.70
N LYS A 62 -17.33 -6.72 11.83
CA LYS A 62 -18.36 -7.77 11.91
C LYS A 62 -18.91 -8.11 10.54
N PHE A 63 -19.24 -9.39 10.34
CA PHE A 63 -20.02 -9.84 9.19
C PHE A 63 -21.45 -9.26 9.19
N PRO A 64 -22.01 -8.88 8.01
CA PRO A 64 -21.37 -8.79 6.71
C PRO A 64 -20.65 -7.43 6.53
N ALA A 65 -19.34 -7.46 6.32
CA ALA A 65 -18.56 -6.27 6.03
C ALA A 65 -17.74 -6.46 4.75
N ALA A 66 -17.67 -5.43 3.92
CA ALA A 66 -16.83 -5.45 2.73
C ALA A 66 -15.35 -5.34 3.11
N VAL A 67 -14.51 -6.27 2.64
CA VAL A 67 -13.08 -6.38 3.00
C VAL A 67 -12.15 -6.47 1.79
N ALA A 68 -12.65 -6.24 0.58
CA ALA A 68 -11.88 -6.42 -0.64
C ALA A 68 -10.67 -5.46 -0.76
N ALA A 69 -10.77 -4.27 -0.16
CA ALA A 69 -9.70 -3.27 -0.12
C ALA A 69 -9.01 -3.16 1.26
N ARG A 70 -9.03 -4.23 2.06
CA ARG A 70 -8.49 -4.24 3.45
C ARG A 70 -7.03 -3.77 3.54
N LEU A 71 -6.24 -3.92 2.48
CA LEU A 71 -4.85 -3.47 2.44
C LEU A 71 -4.73 -1.96 2.64
N VAL A 72 -5.74 -1.18 2.20
CA VAL A 72 -5.75 0.29 2.33
C VAL A 72 -5.68 0.74 3.80
N ILE A 73 -6.24 -0.04 4.71
CA ILE A 73 -6.19 0.24 6.16
C ILE A 73 -5.16 -0.64 6.85
N GLY A 74 -5.18 -1.95 6.57
CA GLY A 74 -4.37 -2.92 7.28
C GLY A 74 -2.86 -2.69 7.18
N HIS A 75 -2.36 -2.22 6.06
CA HIS A 75 -0.92 -1.95 5.91
C HIS A 75 -0.43 -0.79 6.80
N PHE A 76 -1.27 0.17 7.12
CA PHE A 76 -0.91 1.25 8.04
C PHE A 76 -0.65 0.79 9.47
N LEU A 77 -1.20 -0.35 9.89
CA LEU A 77 -0.99 -0.88 11.23
C LEU A 77 0.49 -1.02 11.57
N THR A 78 1.31 -1.49 10.62
CA THR A 78 2.76 -1.60 10.83
C THR A 78 3.41 -0.24 11.10
N GLU A 79 3.06 0.78 10.32
CA GLU A 79 3.62 2.12 10.52
C GLU A 79 3.15 2.77 11.83
N ILE A 80 1.90 2.56 12.20
CA ILE A 80 1.34 3.05 13.47
C ILE A 80 2.11 2.44 14.64
N ILE A 81 2.37 1.14 14.62
CA ILE A 81 3.16 0.46 15.64
C ILE A 81 4.60 0.98 15.67
N TYR A 82 5.25 1.12 14.51
CA TYR A 82 6.60 1.66 14.43
C TYR A 82 6.67 3.08 14.99
N ARG A 83 5.71 3.93 14.64
CA ARG A 83 5.65 5.30 15.16
C ARG A 83 5.43 5.32 16.68
N ALA A 84 4.52 4.50 17.21
CA ALA A 84 4.27 4.41 18.64
C ALA A 84 5.49 3.92 19.41
N LEU A 85 6.26 2.98 18.86
CA LEU A 85 7.44 2.40 19.48
C LEU A 85 8.74 3.17 19.19
N SER A 86 8.72 4.15 18.30
CA SER A 86 9.92 4.89 17.89
C SER A 86 10.64 5.58 19.04
N VAL A 87 9.90 6.04 20.04
CA VAL A 87 10.47 6.68 21.24
C VAL A 87 11.28 5.69 22.10
N PHE A 88 10.84 4.43 22.14
CA PHE A 88 11.49 3.39 22.97
C PHE A 88 12.56 2.62 22.21
N ALA A 89 12.42 2.47 20.91
CA ALA A 89 13.31 1.67 20.08
C ALA A 89 13.63 2.37 18.75
N PRO A 90 14.27 3.57 18.80
CA PRO A 90 14.47 4.40 17.59
C PRO A 90 15.27 3.69 16.49
N ASN A 91 16.21 2.82 16.85
CA ASN A 91 17.06 2.10 15.90
C ASN A 91 16.40 0.84 15.30
N LYS A 92 15.14 0.57 15.66
CA LYS A 92 14.41 -0.63 15.24
C LYS A 92 13.22 -0.33 14.36
N VAL A 93 13.01 0.92 14.01
CA VAL A 93 11.87 1.40 13.22
C VAL A 93 12.35 2.08 11.95
N ILE A 94 11.44 2.18 10.98
CA ILE A 94 11.57 3.03 9.80
C ILE A 94 10.51 4.12 9.81
N ALA A 95 10.75 5.21 9.11
CA ALA A 95 9.77 6.24 8.86
C ALA A 95 8.63 5.70 7.98
N ALA A 96 7.56 6.49 7.82
CA ALA A 96 6.45 6.10 6.98
C ALA A 96 6.88 5.91 5.51
N SER A 97 6.30 4.94 4.84
CA SER A 97 6.64 4.57 3.47
C SER A 97 5.62 5.10 2.47
N GLY A 98 6.07 5.63 1.35
CA GLY A 98 5.21 6.00 0.22
C GLY A 98 4.52 4.80 -0.42
N GLY A 99 5.08 3.59 -0.25
CA GLY A 99 4.51 2.32 -0.65
C GLY A 99 3.50 1.72 0.33
N THR A 100 3.10 2.43 1.36
CA THR A 100 2.08 2.02 2.33
C THR A 100 0.81 2.88 2.17
N PRO A 101 -0.36 2.30 1.92
CA PRO A 101 -0.56 0.90 1.55
C PRO A 101 0.00 0.59 0.16
N ALA A 102 0.17 -0.71 -0.16
CA ALA A 102 0.53 -1.11 -1.52
C ALA A 102 -0.47 -0.50 -2.51
N GLN A 103 0.06 0.13 -3.55
CA GLN A 103 -0.75 0.76 -4.60
C GLN A 103 -1.30 -0.33 -5.52
N MET A 104 -2.61 -0.50 -5.58
CA MET A 104 -3.25 -1.50 -6.44
C MET A 104 -4.15 -0.82 -7.47
N ASN A 105 -3.90 -1.12 -8.73
CA ASN A 105 -4.78 -0.77 -9.84
C ASN A 105 -5.51 -2.02 -10.31
N VAL A 106 -6.83 -1.98 -10.28
CA VAL A 106 -7.69 -3.06 -10.77
C VAL A 106 -8.27 -2.64 -12.10
N PHE A 107 -7.72 -3.17 -13.19
CA PHE A 107 -8.22 -2.93 -14.53
C PHE A 107 -9.14 -4.07 -14.96
N TYR A 108 -10.22 -3.75 -15.67
CA TYR A 108 -11.12 -4.75 -16.24
C TYR A 108 -11.91 -4.21 -17.43
N GLY A 109 -12.33 -5.12 -18.29
CA GLY A 109 -13.06 -4.80 -19.51
C GLY A 109 -13.25 -6.01 -20.42
N LYS A 110 -13.40 -5.77 -21.72
CA LYS A 110 -13.46 -6.82 -22.74
C LYS A 110 -12.31 -6.66 -23.73
N ARG A 111 -11.59 -7.75 -24.00
CA ARG A 111 -10.60 -7.80 -25.09
C ARG A 111 -11.29 -7.59 -26.44
N ARG A 112 -10.51 -7.30 -27.47
CA ARG A 112 -11.01 -7.16 -28.85
C ARG A 112 -11.89 -8.34 -29.33
N ASN A 113 -11.59 -9.55 -28.90
CA ASN A 113 -12.37 -10.76 -29.22
C ASN A 113 -13.61 -10.95 -28.34
N GLY A 114 -14.02 -9.95 -27.56
CA GLY A 114 -15.18 -9.96 -26.69
C GLY A 114 -15.00 -10.68 -25.36
N LYS A 115 -13.88 -11.39 -25.15
CA LYS A 115 -13.63 -12.09 -23.90
C LYS A 115 -13.40 -11.11 -22.75
N PRO A 116 -14.01 -11.32 -21.57
CA PRO A 116 -13.74 -10.50 -20.41
C PRO A 116 -12.29 -10.71 -19.94
N TRP A 117 -11.72 -9.68 -19.36
CA TRP A 117 -10.41 -9.71 -18.70
C TRP A 117 -10.43 -8.84 -17.46
N HIS A 118 -9.58 -9.15 -16.51
CA HIS A 118 -9.25 -8.30 -15.38
C HIS A 118 -7.77 -8.50 -15.03
N SER A 119 -7.19 -7.49 -14.42
CA SER A 119 -5.81 -7.54 -13.91
C SER A 119 -5.68 -6.69 -12.68
N VAL A 120 -4.92 -7.17 -11.71
CA VAL A 120 -4.53 -6.41 -10.52
C VAL A 120 -3.04 -6.12 -10.61
N ILE A 121 -2.70 -4.86 -10.81
CA ILE A 121 -1.31 -4.42 -10.89
C ILE A 121 -0.95 -3.75 -9.56
N ILE A 122 -0.04 -4.39 -8.83
CA ILE A 122 0.46 -3.89 -7.54
C ILE A 122 1.75 -3.14 -7.76
N ARG A 123 1.89 -1.97 -7.15
CA ARG A 123 3.04 -1.09 -7.32
C ARG A 123 3.64 -0.68 -5.98
N GLY A 124 4.97 -0.58 -5.96
CA GLY A 124 5.71 -0.05 -4.83
C GLY A 124 5.82 1.47 -4.85
N GLY A 125 6.03 2.03 -3.69
CA GLY A 125 6.48 3.40 -3.50
C GLY A 125 7.84 3.41 -2.80
N GLY A 126 8.33 4.57 -2.38
CA GLY A 126 9.55 4.65 -1.60
C GLY A 126 9.36 4.09 -0.18
N MET A 127 10.29 3.28 0.28
CA MET A 127 10.32 2.82 1.67
C MET A 127 10.80 3.94 2.59
N GLY A 128 10.30 3.99 3.82
CA GLY A 128 10.80 4.92 4.83
C GLY A 128 12.25 4.63 5.22
N ALA A 129 13.01 5.67 5.56
CA ALA A 129 14.38 5.54 6.06
C ALA A 129 14.41 5.02 7.49
N SER A 130 15.50 4.36 7.86
CA SER A 130 15.85 4.02 9.24
C SER A 130 16.76 5.10 9.85
N THR A 131 17.22 4.89 11.08
CA THR A 131 18.23 5.76 11.70
C THR A 131 19.63 5.58 11.11
N SER A 132 19.88 4.51 10.36
CA SER A 132 21.21 4.11 9.86
C SER A 132 21.28 3.94 8.34
N SER A 133 20.16 3.96 7.62
CA SER A 133 20.13 3.76 6.18
C SER A 133 18.99 4.51 5.51
N ASP A 134 19.22 4.91 4.28
CA ASP A 134 18.18 5.42 3.39
C ASP A 134 17.13 4.34 3.09
N GLY A 135 15.93 4.76 2.69
CA GLY A 135 14.85 3.86 2.29
C GLY A 135 15.09 3.25 0.90
N ASN A 136 14.67 2.01 0.71
CA ASN A 136 14.70 1.35 -0.59
C ASN A 136 13.75 2.00 -1.59
N TYR A 137 14.15 2.06 -2.85
CA TYR A 137 13.33 2.61 -3.94
C TYR A 137 12.27 1.59 -4.38
N VAL A 138 11.09 2.09 -4.71
CA VAL A 138 10.01 1.30 -5.34
C VAL A 138 9.74 -0.01 -4.59
N TYR A 139 9.57 0.08 -3.29
CA TYR A 139 9.36 -1.07 -2.42
C TYR A 139 7.89 -1.20 -2.00
N ILE A 140 7.34 -2.40 -2.02
CA ILE A 140 5.97 -2.67 -1.58
C ILE A 140 5.99 -3.02 -0.08
N PHE A 141 6.02 -1.98 0.75
CA PHE A 141 6.01 -2.14 2.20
C PHE A 141 4.58 -2.03 2.74
N PRO A 142 4.19 -2.86 3.71
CA PRO A 142 4.94 -3.92 4.40
C PRO A 142 4.80 -5.30 3.77
N ALA A 143 4.17 -5.44 2.60
CA ALA A 143 3.81 -6.73 2.01
C ALA A 143 4.98 -7.46 1.32
N ASN A 144 6.15 -6.84 1.19
CA ASN A 144 7.33 -7.41 0.53
C ASN A 144 7.05 -7.95 -0.89
N GLY A 145 6.22 -7.23 -1.65
CA GLY A 145 5.93 -7.56 -3.04
C GLY A 145 6.93 -6.93 -4.01
N ALA A 146 6.96 -7.41 -5.22
CA ALA A 146 7.72 -6.85 -6.33
C ALA A 146 6.79 -6.31 -7.43
N ASN A 147 7.27 -5.35 -8.22
CA ASN A 147 6.56 -4.91 -9.41
C ASN A 147 6.48 -6.03 -10.44
N THR A 148 5.32 -6.19 -11.07
CA THR A 148 5.18 -7.07 -12.24
C THR A 148 6.00 -6.50 -13.41
N PRO A 149 6.79 -7.30 -14.13
CA PRO A 149 7.48 -6.85 -15.34
C PRO A 149 6.50 -6.26 -16.38
N VAL A 150 6.97 -5.26 -17.13
CA VAL A 150 6.15 -4.59 -18.15
C VAL A 150 5.64 -5.57 -19.20
N GLU A 151 6.50 -6.45 -19.65
CA GLU A 151 6.21 -7.46 -20.67
C GLU A 151 5.09 -8.42 -20.23
N ILE A 152 5.05 -8.77 -18.96
CA ILE A 152 3.97 -9.61 -18.41
C ILE A 152 2.65 -8.84 -18.42
N ILE A 153 2.66 -7.56 -17.99
CA ILE A 153 1.46 -6.75 -17.98
C ILE A 153 0.90 -6.60 -19.40
N GLU A 154 1.75 -6.28 -20.37
CA GLU A 154 1.35 -6.07 -21.76
C GLU A 154 0.91 -7.36 -22.47
N SER A 155 1.50 -8.52 -22.09
CA SER A 155 1.04 -9.81 -22.62
C SER A 155 -0.31 -10.23 -22.06
N ASP A 156 -0.59 -9.92 -20.80
CA ASP A 156 -1.78 -10.38 -20.09
C ASP A 156 -2.95 -9.42 -20.19
N THR A 157 -2.72 -8.19 -20.62
CA THR A 157 -3.75 -7.14 -20.66
C THR A 157 -3.74 -6.39 -22.00
N PRO A 158 -4.83 -5.74 -22.40
CA PRO A 158 -4.83 -4.82 -23.53
C PRO A 158 -4.38 -3.41 -23.07
N LEU A 159 -3.28 -3.32 -22.35
CA LEU A 159 -2.69 -2.06 -21.87
C LEU A 159 -1.26 -1.96 -22.40
N ILE A 160 -0.79 -0.74 -22.57
CA ILE A 160 0.60 -0.42 -22.90
C ILE A 160 1.18 0.39 -21.75
N ILE A 161 2.38 0.06 -21.34
CA ILE A 161 3.13 0.81 -20.32
C ILE A 161 4.08 1.79 -21.02
N GLU A 162 3.65 3.03 -21.20
CA GLU A 162 4.47 4.04 -21.86
C GLU A 162 5.66 4.51 -21.03
N LYS A 163 5.51 4.50 -19.69
CA LYS A 163 6.57 4.89 -18.77
C LYS A 163 6.52 4.08 -17.50
N ARG A 164 7.68 3.73 -17.02
CA ARG A 164 7.97 3.28 -15.66
C ARG A 164 9.32 3.86 -15.25
N GLU A 165 9.29 4.86 -14.42
CA GLU A 165 10.48 5.63 -14.03
C GLU A 165 10.47 5.96 -12.54
N LEU A 166 11.64 6.16 -11.94
CA LEU A 166 11.75 6.68 -10.59
C LEU A 166 11.26 8.13 -10.55
N LEU A 167 10.50 8.46 -9.52
CA LEU A 167 10.05 9.82 -9.29
C LEU A 167 11.12 10.56 -8.46
N ILE A 168 11.88 11.42 -9.12
CA ILE A 168 12.93 12.20 -8.49
C ILE A 168 12.33 13.08 -7.38
N ASP A 169 13.07 13.24 -6.27
CA ASP A 169 12.70 14.04 -5.09
C ASP A 169 11.42 13.60 -4.38
N SER A 170 10.92 12.39 -4.64
CA SER A 170 9.74 11.85 -3.97
C SER A 170 10.03 11.29 -2.56
N GLY A 171 11.26 10.98 -2.24
CA GLY A 171 11.68 10.55 -0.90
C GLY A 171 11.71 11.71 0.08
N GLY A 172 11.25 11.50 1.32
CA GLY A 172 11.32 12.51 2.37
C GLY A 172 12.76 12.86 2.71
N PRO A 173 13.14 14.15 2.71
CA PRO A 173 14.49 14.56 3.08
C PRO A 173 14.73 14.51 4.59
N GLY A 174 15.92 14.10 4.97
CA GLY A 174 16.37 13.95 6.35
C GLY A 174 17.85 13.60 6.41
N ARG A 175 18.34 13.26 7.60
CA ARG A 175 19.71 12.72 7.75
C ARG A 175 19.88 11.44 6.91
N MET A 176 18.89 10.55 6.97
CA MET A 176 18.68 9.46 6.04
C MET A 176 17.44 9.80 5.22
N LYS A 177 17.49 9.53 3.94
CA LYS A 177 16.44 9.91 2.97
C LYS A 177 15.44 8.78 2.79
N GLY A 178 14.18 9.10 2.69
CA GLY A 178 13.17 8.15 2.22
C GLY A 178 13.48 7.67 0.79
N GLY A 179 13.11 6.43 0.48
CA GLY A 179 13.28 5.87 -0.86
C GLY A 179 12.43 6.60 -1.90
N LEU A 180 12.86 6.55 -3.15
CA LEU A 180 12.10 7.13 -4.26
C LEU A 180 10.90 6.24 -4.61
N GLY A 181 9.78 6.88 -4.89
CA GLY A 181 8.63 6.26 -5.53
C GLY A 181 8.81 6.13 -7.04
N GLN A 182 7.74 5.74 -7.73
CA GLN A 182 7.74 5.58 -9.18
C GLN A 182 6.57 6.33 -9.82
N ARG A 183 6.75 6.66 -11.10
CA ARG A 183 5.69 7.07 -12.02
C ARG A 183 5.47 5.95 -13.01
N GLU A 184 4.22 5.56 -13.21
CA GLU A 184 3.82 4.70 -14.31
C GLU A 184 2.74 5.39 -15.15
N VAL A 185 2.88 5.26 -16.47
CA VAL A 185 1.89 5.75 -17.43
C VAL A 185 1.36 4.55 -18.20
N PHE A 186 0.06 4.31 -18.05
CA PHE A 186 -0.69 3.30 -18.77
C PHE A 186 -1.43 3.98 -19.91
N ARG A 187 -1.38 3.38 -21.10
CA ARG A 187 -2.19 3.77 -22.25
C ARG A 187 -3.13 2.63 -22.63
N VAL A 188 -4.39 2.96 -22.87
CA VAL A 188 -5.33 2.08 -23.55
C VAL A 188 -5.14 2.27 -25.04
N PRO A 189 -4.80 1.20 -25.82
CA PRO A 189 -4.66 1.34 -27.28
C PRO A 189 -5.98 1.79 -27.92
N ASP A 190 -5.87 2.63 -28.94
CA ASP A 190 -6.96 3.14 -29.78
C ASP A 190 -6.85 2.69 -31.26
N ASP A 191 -5.91 1.79 -31.54
CA ASP A 191 -5.59 1.24 -32.84
C ASP A 191 -6.14 -0.19 -33.03
N GLN A 192 -5.49 -0.96 -33.90
CA GLN A 192 -5.84 -2.37 -34.16
C GLN A 192 -5.79 -3.28 -32.91
N TYR A 193 -5.18 -2.86 -31.82
CA TYR A 193 -5.10 -3.58 -30.56
C TYR A 193 -6.11 -3.09 -29.52
N ALA A 194 -6.94 -2.11 -29.87
CA ALA A 194 -7.95 -1.54 -28.99
C ALA A 194 -8.86 -2.61 -28.38
N PRO A 195 -9.21 -2.49 -27.09
CA PRO A 195 -10.19 -3.36 -26.46
C PRO A 195 -11.59 -3.12 -27.07
N GLN A 196 -12.49 -4.10 -26.97
CA GLN A 196 -13.85 -3.99 -27.50
C GLN A 196 -14.73 -3.03 -26.68
N SER A 197 -14.42 -2.84 -25.43
CA SER A 197 -15.15 -1.95 -24.52
C SER A 197 -14.21 -1.02 -23.80
N PRO A 198 -14.69 0.11 -23.27
CA PRO A 198 -13.88 0.94 -22.38
C PRO A 198 -13.25 0.13 -21.27
N VAL A 199 -12.04 0.49 -20.89
CA VAL A 199 -11.32 -0.10 -19.76
C VAL A 199 -11.77 0.61 -18.50
N ASN A 200 -12.17 -0.16 -17.51
CA ASN A 200 -12.48 0.38 -16.19
C ASN A 200 -11.27 0.23 -15.27
N LEU A 201 -11.02 1.25 -14.46
CA LEU A 201 -9.95 1.30 -13.48
C LEU A 201 -10.51 1.61 -12.11
N GLY A 202 -10.34 0.67 -11.18
CA GLY A 202 -10.50 0.89 -9.75
C GLY A 202 -9.13 1.06 -9.09
N ILE A 203 -8.98 2.05 -8.21
CA ILE A 203 -7.73 2.30 -7.50
C ILE A 203 -7.93 1.98 -6.03
N GLN A 204 -7.02 1.20 -5.49
CA GLN A 204 -6.89 0.94 -4.05
C GLN A 204 -5.51 1.45 -3.63
N ALA A 205 -5.47 2.65 -3.10
CA ALA A 205 -4.22 3.33 -2.81
C ALA A 205 -4.38 4.30 -1.63
N GLY A 206 -3.27 4.66 -1.02
CA GLY A 206 -3.19 5.71 -0.02
C GLY A 206 -2.26 6.84 -0.44
N ARG A 207 -1.92 7.70 0.50
CA ARG A 207 -0.97 8.81 0.33
C ARG A 207 -1.43 9.94 -0.59
N HIS A 208 -2.64 9.92 -1.08
CA HIS A 208 -3.19 11.03 -1.88
C HIS A 208 -3.50 12.28 -1.04
N ILE A 209 -3.94 12.09 0.21
CA ILE A 209 -4.27 13.19 1.13
C ILE A 209 -3.11 13.41 2.11
N HIS A 210 -2.62 12.37 2.74
CA HIS A 210 -1.57 12.41 3.75
C HIS A 210 -0.26 11.87 3.19
N ALA A 211 0.78 12.72 3.16
CA ALA A 211 2.12 12.30 2.76
C ALA A 211 2.70 11.26 3.74
N PRO A 212 3.66 10.43 3.31
CA PRO A 212 4.41 9.59 4.24
C PRO A 212 5.29 10.46 5.13
N GLU A 213 5.04 10.43 6.43
CA GLU A 213 5.73 11.29 7.41
C GLU A 213 7.12 10.76 7.77
N GLY A 214 8.05 11.70 7.99
CA GLY A 214 9.34 11.38 8.59
C GLY A 214 9.24 11.09 10.09
N LEU A 215 10.30 10.54 10.66
CA LEU A 215 10.52 10.39 12.11
C LEU A 215 11.69 11.28 12.54
N PHE A 216 11.74 11.60 13.85
CA PHE A 216 12.87 12.31 14.49
C PHE A 216 13.28 13.62 13.77
N GLY A 217 12.30 14.38 13.31
CA GLY A 217 12.53 15.65 12.60
C GLY A 217 12.79 15.51 11.09
N GLY A 218 12.70 14.30 10.53
CA GLY A 218 12.71 14.12 9.07
C GLY A 218 11.45 14.71 8.43
N ASN A 219 11.60 15.24 7.21
CA ASN A 219 10.48 15.80 6.46
C ASN A 219 9.66 14.71 5.76
N PRO A 220 8.39 14.97 5.44
CA PRO A 220 7.56 14.02 4.71
C PRO A 220 8.04 13.83 3.26
N GLY A 221 7.75 12.65 2.71
CA GLY A 221 7.90 12.37 1.28
C GLY A 221 6.77 12.96 0.44
N ALA A 222 6.84 12.77 -0.87
CA ALA A 222 5.81 13.23 -1.80
C ALA A 222 4.49 12.47 -1.62
N ARG A 223 3.38 13.17 -1.91
CA ARG A 223 2.07 12.54 -1.99
C ARG A 223 1.92 11.74 -3.27
N ALA A 224 1.09 10.71 -3.22
CA ALA A 224 0.65 10.00 -4.42
C ALA A 224 -0.23 10.90 -5.30
N GLN A 225 -0.12 10.74 -6.62
CA GLN A 225 -0.94 11.44 -7.60
C GLN A 225 -1.60 10.43 -8.55
N PHE A 226 -2.78 10.75 -8.98
CA PHE A 226 -3.50 10.02 -10.02
C PHE A 226 -3.97 11.01 -11.08
N LEU A 227 -3.56 10.80 -12.31
CA LEU A 227 -3.89 11.65 -13.45
C LEU A 227 -4.55 10.82 -14.55
N VAL A 228 -5.55 11.39 -15.21
CA VAL A 228 -6.17 10.85 -16.44
C VAL A 228 -5.97 11.89 -17.53
N ASN A 229 -5.25 11.53 -18.58
CA ASN A 229 -4.89 12.45 -19.68
C ASN A 229 -4.25 13.77 -19.18
N GLY A 230 -3.40 13.67 -18.15
CA GLY A 230 -2.71 14.81 -17.55
C GLY A 230 -3.54 15.64 -16.56
N VAL A 231 -4.82 15.32 -16.36
CA VAL A 231 -5.71 16.03 -15.42
C VAL A 231 -5.88 15.21 -14.14
N PRO A 232 -5.90 15.82 -12.94
CA PRO A 232 -6.17 15.10 -11.70
C PRO A 232 -7.49 14.33 -11.76
N GLY A 233 -7.40 13.01 -11.54
CA GLY A 233 -8.54 12.11 -11.45
C GLY A 233 -8.97 11.86 -10.00
N ASN A 234 -10.08 11.15 -9.82
CA ASN A 234 -10.54 10.73 -8.51
C ASN A 234 -9.87 9.41 -8.10
N PRO A 235 -8.92 9.39 -7.15
CA PRO A 235 -8.23 8.16 -6.74
C PRO A 235 -9.08 7.26 -5.83
N PHE A 236 -10.30 7.67 -5.47
CA PHE A 236 -11.21 6.95 -4.57
C PHE A 236 -12.43 6.39 -5.29
N GLY A 237 -12.47 6.49 -6.61
CA GLY A 237 -13.60 6.07 -7.42
C GLY A 237 -13.23 5.12 -8.54
N LEU A 238 -14.26 4.68 -9.25
CA LEU A 238 -14.12 3.98 -10.50
C LEU A 238 -13.93 5.00 -11.63
N THR A 239 -12.91 4.78 -12.46
CA THR A 239 -12.62 5.59 -13.63
C THR A 239 -12.81 4.74 -14.90
N GLN A 240 -13.49 5.28 -15.90
CA GLN A 240 -13.56 4.71 -17.23
C GLN A 240 -12.53 5.40 -18.13
N LEU A 241 -11.69 4.60 -18.79
CA LEU A 241 -10.59 5.01 -19.66
C LEU A 241 -10.94 4.79 -21.13
#